data_d80ee0f6fdd4738c734c3cd28dc60958
#
_entry.id   d80ee0f6fdd4738c734c3cd28dc60958
#
_cell.length_a   1.000
_cell.length_b   1.000
_cell.length_c   1.000
_cell.angle_alpha   90.00
_cell.angle_beta   90.00
_cell.angle_gamma   90.00
#
_symmetry.space_group_name_H-M   'P 1'
#
loop_
_entity.id
_entity.type
_entity.pdbx_description
1 polymer ?
#
loop_
_entity_poly.entity_id
_entity_poly.type
_entity_poly.pdbx_seq_one_letter_code
_entity_poly.pdbx_strand_id
1 'polypeptide(L)'
;TDRRSTDGFLQLYKSHGVTVSMRTVGSGTAVQETLSTLGLEKTEKAVLLAVVTAESWQKIQKDLRRKMQIDVPGTGIAFIVPLSSIGGKRALMFLTEHQPLTWKEESTLKDTRYELLLVVANQGYTGSIMDAARTAGAGGGTVIHAKGTGMEGAAAFLGVELVNEKELVLIVSRTSQKNTIMKAIMEGANPKAGAIVFSLPVTDTAGLRL
;
A
#
# COMPACT_ATOMS: atom_id res chain seq x y z
N THR A 1 2.92 -6.99 -11.55
CA THR A 1 3.18 -8.31 -12.11
C THR A 1 2.07 -8.74 -13.08
N ASP A 2 2.33 -9.78 -13.88
CA ASP A 2 1.27 -10.47 -14.61
C ASP A 2 0.26 -11.10 -13.64
N ARG A 3 -1.04 -11.01 -13.95
CA ARG A 3 -2.10 -11.51 -13.05
C ARG A 3 -1.98 -13.00 -12.76
N ARG A 4 -1.57 -13.79 -13.75
CA ARG A 4 -1.43 -15.26 -13.63
C ARG A 4 -0.28 -15.67 -12.71
N SER A 5 0.74 -14.83 -12.57
CA SER A 5 1.92 -15.09 -11.73
C SER A 5 1.76 -14.59 -10.30
N THR A 6 0.65 -13.95 -9.95
CA THR A 6 0.43 -13.25 -8.67
C THR A 6 0.67 -14.16 -7.47
N ASP A 7 0.17 -15.39 -7.50
CA ASP A 7 0.28 -16.31 -6.35
C ASP A 7 1.74 -16.70 -6.08
N GLY A 8 2.58 -16.84 -7.12
CA GLY A 8 4.01 -17.06 -6.97
C GLY A 8 4.72 -15.90 -6.25
N PHE A 9 4.37 -14.66 -6.60
CA PHE A 9 4.88 -13.47 -5.90
C PHE A 9 4.42 -13.42 -4.44
N LEU A 10 3.16 -13.73 -4.16
CA LEU A 10 2.63 -13.77 -2.78
C LEU A 10 3.33 -14.84 -1.94
N GLN A 11 3.58 -16.03 -2.50
CA GLN A 11 4.32 -17.09 -1.81
C GLN A 11 5.77 -16.66 -1.51
N LEU A 12 6.42 -15.99 -2.46
CA LEU A 12 7.77 -15.45 -2.25
C LEU A 12 7.75 -14.40 -1.13
N TYR A 13 6.82 -13.48 -1.12
CA TYR A 13 6.70 -12.48 -0.05
C TYR A 13 6.48 -13.15 1.31
N LYS A 14 5.56 -14.11 1.37
CA LYS A 14 5.28 -14.88 2.60
C LYS A 14 6.51 -15.61 3.13
N SER A 15 7.35 -16.16 2.25
CA SER A 15 8.61 -16.85 2.65
C SER A 15 9.65 -15.91 3.28
N HIS A 16 9.49 -14.58 3.08
CA HIS A 16 10.31 -13.54 3.69
C HIS A 16 9.61 -12.78 4.83
N GLY A 17 8.53 -13.35 5.38
CA GLY A 17 7.79 -12.78 6.51
C GLY A 17 6.80 -11.67 6.13
N VAL A 18 6.60 -11.39 4.83
CA VAL A 18 5.57 -10.44 4.37
C VAL A 18 4.28 -11.21 4.18
N THR A 19 3.51 -11.33 5.26
CA THR A 19 2.28 -12.14 5.31
C THR A 19 1.04 -11.36 4.90
N VAL A 20 1.06 -10.03 5.07
CA VAL A 20 -0.07 -9.14 4.76
C VAL A 20 0.22 -8.34 3.51
N SER A 21 -0.67 -8.42 2.53
CA SER A 21 -0.61 -7.62 1.32
C SER A 21 -2.00 -7.28 0.80
N MET A 22 -2.10 -6.23 -0.01
CA MET A 22 -3.29 -5.86 -0.75
C MET A 22 -3.06 -6.11 -2.23
N ARG A 23 -4.08 -6.62 -2.91
CA ARG A 23 -4.04 -6.92 -4.33
C ARG A 23 -5.15 -6.19 -5.07
N THR A 24 -4.81 -5.50 -6.14
CA THR A 24 -5.78 -4.95 -7.09
C THR A 24 -5.40 -5.32 -8.53
N VAL A 25 -6.38 -5.25 -9.42
CA VAL A 25 -6.21 -5.57 -10.84
C VAL A 25 -6.06 -4.28 -11.64
N GLY A 26 -5.18 -4.30 -12.62
CA GLY A 26 -4.95 -3.22 -13.55
C GLY A 26 -4.70 -3.74 -14.97
N SER A 27 -4.63 -2.82 -15.92
CA SER A 27 -4.28 -3.12 -17.32
C SER A 27 -2.88 -2.65 -17.62
N GLY A 28 -2.12 -3.47 -18.36
CA GLY A 28 -0.83 -3.04 -18.90
C GLY A 28 -1.02 -1.93 -19.94
N THR A 29 -0.16 -0.93 -19.93
CA THR A 29 -0.19 0.22 -20.85
C THR A 29 0.86 0.14 -21.97
N ALA A 30 1.59 -0.98 -22.07
CA ALA A 30 2.59 -1.16 -23.11
C ALA A 30 1.96 -1.07 -24.51
N VAL A 31 2.66 -0.39 -25.42
CA VAL A 31 2.21 -0.20 -26.80
C VAL A 31 2.16 -1.54 -27.51
N GLN A 32 1.13 -1.77 -28.32
CA GLN A 32 0.87 -3.04 -28.99
C GLN A 32 2.02 -3.47 -29.90
N GLU A 33 2.69 -2.53 -30.53
CA GLU A 33 3.89 -2.80 -31.36
C GLU A 33 5.07 -3.34 -30.54
N THR A 34 5.29 -2.83 -29.34
CA THR A 34 6.32 -3.35 -28.42
C THR A 34 5.95 -4.73 -27.90
N LEU A 35 4.67 -4.98 -27.62
CA LEU A 35 4.19 -6.28 -27.18
C LEU A 35 4.31 -7.33 -28.28
N SER A 36 3.93 -7.02 -29.52
CA SER A 36 4.03 -7.93 -30.66
C SER A 36 5.49 -8.27 -31.00
N THR A 37 6.39 -7.27 -30.94
CA THR A 37 7.83 -7.47 -31.16
C THR A 37 8.46 -8.42 -30.14
N LEU A 38 7.93 -8.42 -28.90
CA LEU A 38 8.39 -9.30 -27.81
C LEU A 38 7.59 -10.61 -27.70
N GLY A 39 6.62 -10.84 -28.62
CA GLY A 39 5.74 -12.00 -28.54
C GLY A 39 4.79 -11.97 -27.33
N LEU A 40 4.49 -10.80 -26.78
CA LEU A 40 3.68 -10.60 -25.60
C LEU A 40 2.28 -10.08 -25.99
N GLU A 41 1.26 -10.57 -25.31
CA GLU A 41 -0.10 -10.05 -25.44
C GLU A 41 -0.39 -8.99 -24.34
N LYS A 42 -1.38 -8.12 -24.60
CA LYS A 42 -1.90 -7.20 -23.60
C LYS A 42 -2.56 -8.01 -22.47
N THR A 43 -1.84 -8.18 -21.39
CA THR A 43 -2.30 -9.00 -20.25
C THR A 43 -2.84 -8.15 -19.12
N GLU A 44 -3.80 -8.72 -18.38
CA GLU A 44 -4.22 -8.15 -17.11
C GLU A 44 -3.04 -8.17 -16.13
N LYS A 45 -2.87 -7.07 -15.42
CA LYS A 45 -1.82 -6.89 -14.41
C LYS A 45 -2.41 -6.92 -13.01
N ALA A 46 -1.64 -7.44 -12.07
CA ALA A 46 -1.94 -7.30 -10.66
C ALA A 46 -0.95 -6.31 -10.03
N VAL A 47 -1.48 -5.40 -9.23
CA VAL A 47 -0.69 -4.53 -8.36
C VAL A 47 -0.73 -5.12 -6.96
N LEU A 48 0.43 -5.39 -6.39
CA LEU A 48 0.60 -5.88 -5.03
C LEU A 48 1.20 -4.77 -4.18
N LEU A 49 0.56 -4.45 -3.08
CA LEU A 49 1.00 -3.47 -2.10
C LEU A 49 1.26 -4.20 -0.78
N ALA A 50 2.44 -4.03 -0.21
CA ALA A 50 2.80 -4.64 1.06
C ALA A 50 3.75 -3.72 1.83
N VAL A 51 3.70 -3.79 3.17
CA VAL A 51 4.69 -3.13 4.01
C VAL A 51 5.87 -4.08 4.23
N VAL A 52 7.06 -3.59 3.96
CA VAL A 52 8.27 -4.38 4.02
C VAL A 52 9.37 -3.62 4.78
N THR A 53 10.11 -4.31 5.64
CA THR A 53 11.31 -3.74 6.26
C THR A 53 12.47 -3.69 5.26
N ALA A 54 13.42 -2.79 5.48
CA ALA A 54 14.59 -2.66 4.62
C ALA A 54 15.38 -3.97 4.50
N GLU A 55 15.49 -4.72 5.60
CA GLU A 55 16.19 -6.00 5.62
C GLU A 55 15.45 -7.09 4.83
N SER A 56 14.12 -7.18 5.00
CA SER A 56 13.30 -8.10 4.22
C SER A 56 13.35 -7.78 2.73
N TRP A 57 13.32 -6.49 2.38
CA TRP A 57 13.42 -6.06 0.98
C TRP A 57 14.71 -6.51 0.30
N GLN A 58 15.85 -6.40 0.97
CA GLN A 58 17.13 -6.84 0.39
C GLN A 58 17.11 -8.33 0.01
N LYS A 59 16.44 -9.17 0.80
CA LYS A 59 16.28 -10.60 0.52
C LYS A 59 15.26 -10.83 -0.60
N ILE A 60 14.11 -10.16 -0.51
CA ILE A 60 13.04 -10.22 -1.53
C ILE A 60 13.58 -9.81 -2.90
N GLN A 61 14.31 -8.70 -3.00
CA GLN A 61 14.86 -8.20 -4.26
C GLN A 61 15.76 -9.23 -4.95
N LYS A 62 16.61 -9.95 -4.18
CA LYS A 62 17.45 -11.01 -4.72
C LYS A 62 16.61 -12.17 -5.27
N ASP A 63 15.60 -12.58 -4.53
CA ASP A 63 14.75 -13.70 -4.93
C ASP A 63 13.76 -13.34 -6.05
N LEU A 64 13.31 -12.09 -6.14
CA LEU A 64 12.54 -11.59 -7.29
C LEU A 64 13.33 -11.77 -8.60
N ARG A 65 14.63 -11.50 -8.60
CA ARG A 65 15.49 -11.71 -9.76
C ARG A 65 15.75 -13.18 -10.02
N ARG A 66 16.12 -13.94 -9.01
CA ARG A 66 16.56 -15.34 -9.15
C ARG A 66 15.41 -16.32 -9.39
N LYS A 67 14.32 -16.19 -8.63
CA LYS A 67 13.21 -17.16 -8.64
C LYS A 67 12.06 -16.72 -9.55
N MET A 68 11.75 -15.41 -9.55
CA MET A 68 10.64 -14.87 -10.31
C MET A 68 11.04 -14.27 -11.65
N GLN A 69 12.36 -14.19 -11.93
CA GLN A 69 12.90 -13.64 -13.18
C GLN A 69 12.29 -12.27 -13.52
N ILE A 70 12.18 -11.39 -12.50
CA ILE A 70 11.46 -10.11 -12.63
C ILE A 70 12.08 -9.20 -13.69
N ASP A 71 13.35 -9.38 -14.01
CA ASP A 71 14.06 -8.63 -15.05
C ASP A 71 13.68 -9.08 -16.48
N VAL A 72 12.93 -10.18 -16.64
CA VAL A 72 12.41 -10.61 -17.95
C VAL A 72 11.22 -9.73 -18.34
N PRO A 73 11.22 -9.15 -19.55
CA PRO A 73 10.13 -8.32 -20.02
C PRO A 73 8.76 -9.02 -19.89
N GLY A 74 7.77 -8.31 -19.38
CA GLY A 74 6.42 -8.83 -19.17
C GLY A 74 6.14 -9.45 -17.81
N THR A 75 7.18 -9.88 -17.07
CA THR A 75 7.01 -10.48 -15.72
C THR A 75 6.47 -9.47 -14.72
N GLY A 76 7.05 -8.28 -14.65
CA GLY A 76 6.59 -7.22 -13.74
C GLY A 76 7.70 -6.25 -13.36
N ILE A 77 7.35 -5.34 -12.47
CA ILE A 77 8.26 -4.40 -11.81
C ILE A 77 7.98 -4.40 -10.31
N ALA A 78 9.00 -4.19 -9.52
CA ALA A 78 8.87 -3.97 -8.08
C ALA A 78 9.69 -2.75 -7.67
N PHE A 79 9.13 -1.91 -6.82
CA PHE A 79 9.81 -0.72 -6.30
C PHE A 79 9.39 -0.46 -4.86
N ILE A 80 10.20 0.28 -4.16
CA ILE A 80 9.96 0.70 -2.79
C ILE A 80 9.58 2.18 -2.77
N VAL A 81 8.58 2.48 -1.95
CA VAL A 81 8.22 3.84 -1.57
C VAL A 81 8.44 3.95 -0.06
N PRO A 82 9.32 4.83 0.41
CA PRO A 82 9.49 5.03 1.85
C PRO A 82 8.20 5.52 2.50
N LEU A 83 7.92 5.04 3.72
CA LEU A 83 6.84 5.57 4.53
C LEU A 83 7.36 6.70 5.40
N SER A 84 6.67 7.84 5.42
CA SER A 84 6.94 8.92 6.37
C SER A 84 6.38 8.59 7.76
N SER A 85 5.21 7.97 7.81
CA SER A 85 4.60 7.52 9.06
C SER A 85 3.51 6.47 8.83
N ILE A 86 3.12 5.81 9.92
CA ILE A 86 2.00 4.87 9.96
C ILE A 86 1.12 5.20 11.17
N GLY A 87 -0.18 5.13 10.99
CA GLY A 87 -1.16 5.34 12.06
C GLY A 87 -1.22 4.16 13.01
N GLY A 88 -0.60 4.32 14.19
CA GLY A 88 -0.68 3.38 15.29
C GLY A 88 0.39 2.28 15.32
N LYS A 89 1.01 2.12 16.48
CA LYS A 89 2.03 1.09 16.74
C LYS A 89 1.53 -0.32 16.48
N ARG A 90 0.24 -0.61 16.82
CA ARG A 90 -0.36 -1.94 16.59
C ARG A 90 -0.42 -2.30 15.11
N ALA A 91 -0.77 -1.35 14.24
CA ALA A 91 -0.80 -1.56 12.80
C ALA A 91 0.60 -1.89 12.26
N LEU A 92 1.63 -1.15 12.69
CA LEU A 92 3.01 -1.42 12.31
C LEU A 92 3.44 -2.82 12.77
N MET A 93 3.19 -3.17 14.02
CA MET A 93 3.55 -4.49 14.57
C MET A 93 2.86 -5.62 13.79
N PHE A 94 1.58 -5.48 13.49
CA PHE A 94 0.83 -6.45 12.70
C PHE A 94 1.40 -6.65 11.29
N LEU A 95 1.74 -5.55 10.61
CA LEU A 95 2.25 -5.60 9.23
C LEU A 95 3.69 -6.11 9.13
N THR A 96 4.44 -6.06 10.23
CA THR A 96 5.86 -6.45 10.27
C THR A 96 6.15 -7.61 11.23
N GLU A 97 5.12 -8.30 11.73
CA GLU A 97 5.23 -9.32 12.79
C GLU A 97 6.29 -10.39 12.51
N HIS A 98 6.39 -10.83 11.26
CA HIS A 98 7.31 -11.88 10.83
C HIS A 98 8.54 -11.35 10.09
N GLN A 99 8.79 -10.03 10.17
CA GLN A 99 9.90 -9.37 9.52
C GLN A 99 10.91 -8.86 10.54
N PRO A 100 12.21 -8.90 10.23
CA PRO A 100 13.21 -8.25 11.09
C PRO A 100 12.96 -6.73 11.07
N LEU A 101 12.70 -6.14 12.24
CA LEU A 101 12.44 -4.73 12.39
C LEU A 101 13.53 -4.10 13.24
N THR A 102 14.42 -3.36 12.61
CA THR A 102 15.39 -2.50 13.29
C THR A 102 14.83 -1.10 13.37
N TRP A 103 14.58 -0.62 14.58
CA TRP A 103 14.14 0.76 14.81
C TRP A 103 15.27 1.71 14.43
N LYS A 104 15.11 2.45 13.36
CA LYS A 104 15.96 3.59 13.01
C LYS A 104 15.18 4.86 13.31
N GLU A 105 15.89 5.88 13.76
CA GLU A 105 15.36 7.24 13.89
C GLU A 105 14.81 7.72 12.54
N GLU A 106 13.91 8.71 12.58
CA GLU A 106 13.16 9.24 11.45
C GLU A 106 13.99 9.35 10.16
N SER A 107 13.35 8.97 9.03
CA SER A 107 14.02 9.02 7.75
C SER A 107 14.42 10.47 7.43
N THR A 108 15.66 10.66 6.97
CA THR A 108 16.19 11.93 6.46
C THR A 108 15.58 12.34 5.10
N LEU A 109 14.33 11.96 4.83
CA LEU A 109 13.62 12.42 3.64
C LEU A 109 13.46 13.93 3.73
N LYS A 110 13.85 14.61 2.66
CA LYS A 110 13.72 16.06 2.51
C LYS A 110 12.30 16.50 2.83
N ASP A 111 12.18 17.64 3.49
CA ASP A 111 10.90 18.29 3.81
C ASP A 111 10.08 18.46 2.51
N THR A 112 8.97 17.73 2.40
CA THR A 112 8.06 17.79 1.26
C THR A 112 6.84 18.63 1.65
N ARG A 113 6.34 19.45 0.72
CA ARG A 113 5.15 20.30 0.95
C ARG A 113 3.88 19.48 1.09
N TYR A 114 3.85 18.30 0.47
CA TYR A 114 2.67 17.44 0.39
C TYR A 114 2.99 16.01 0.79
N GLU A 115 1.97 15.36 1.31
CA GLU A 115 1.98 13.94 1.66
C GLU A 115 0.77 13.26 1.01
N LEU A 116 0.97 12.02 0.57
CA LEU A 116 -0.09 11.12 0.19
C LEU A 116 -0.48 10.29 1.41
N LEU A 117 -1.69 10.47 1.91
CA LEU A 117 -2.27 9.58 2.89
C LEU A 117 -2.93 8.42 2.16
N LEU A 118 -2.44 7.22 2.42
CA LEU A 118 -3.00 5.97 1.94
C LEU A 118 -3.76 5.30 3.09
N VAL A 119 -5.08 5.27 2.98
CA VAL A 119 -5.93 4.61 3.98
C VAL A 119 -6.38 3.26 3.43
N VAL A 120 -6.06 2.20 4.15
CA VAL A 120 -6.54 0.84 3.87
C VAL A 120 -7.69 0.55 4.82
N ALA A 121 -8.86 0.23 4.31
CA ALA A 121 -10.03 -0.04 5.14
C ALA A 121 -10.90 -1.17 4.57
N ASN A 122 -11.81 -1.68 5.40
CA ASN A 122 -12.86 -2.57 4.94
C ASN A 122 -13.76 -1.86 3.92
N GLN A 123 -14.22 -2.58 2.91
CA GLN A 123 -15.13 -2.05 1.90
C GLN A 123 -16.42 -1.51 2.51
N GLY A 124 -16.90 -0.39 1.95
CA GLY A 124 -18.16 0.26 2.37
C GLY A 124 -18.01 1.32 3.47
N TYR A 125 -16.79 1.59 3.92
CA TYR A 125 -16.53 2.58 4.97
C TYR A 125 -15.86 3.87 4.47
N THR A 126 -15.68 4.02 3.16
CA THR A 126 -15.08 5.23 2.55
C THR A 126 -15.79 6.51 2.98
N GLY A 127 -17.14 6.52 3.06
CA GLY A 127 -17.90 7.68 3.52
C GLY A 127 -17.45 8.15 4.90
N SER A 128 -17.46 7.25 5.87
CA SER A 128 -17.04 7.55 7.26
C SER A 128 -15.59 8.03 7.34
N ILE A 129 -14.69 7.44 6.55
CA ILE A 129 -13.28 7.83 6.48
C ILE A 129 -13.15 9.25 5.91
N MET A 130 -13.83 9.53 4.80
CA MET A 130 -13.76 10.83 4.15
C MET A 130 -14.43 11.94 4.96
N ASP A 131 -15.50 11.65 5.67
CA ASP A 131 -16.14 12.62 6.58
C ASP A 131 -15.19 13.00 7.71
N ALA A 132 -14.54 12.02 8.35
CA ALA A 132 -13.51 12.29 9.34
C ALA A 132 -12.32 13.08 8.77
N ALA A 133 -11.85 12.70 7.58
CA ALA A 133 -10.75 13.41 6.94
C ALA A 133 -11.09 14.85 6.57
N ARG A 134 -12.29 15.12 6.04
CA ARG A 134 -12.77 16.47 5.67
C ARG A 134 -12.89 17.37 6.88
N THR A 135 -13.37 16.85 8.01
CA THR A 135 -13.44 17.60 9.27
C THR A 135 -12.05 18.13 9.69
N ALA A 136 -11.00 17.42 9.33
CA ALA A 136 -9.60 17.80 9.58
C ALA A 136 -8.94 18.57 8.42
N GLY A 137 -9.70 18.96 7.39
CA GLY A 137 -9.22 19.79 6.29
C GLY A 137 -8.77 19.04 5.04
N ALA A 138 -9.10 17.76 4.87
CA ALA A 138 -8.83 17.06 3.62
C ALA A 138 -9.75 17.56 2.49
N GLY A 139 -9.18 17.89 1.32
CA GLY A 139 -9.93 18.39 0.17
C GLY A 139 -10.76 17.32 -0.55
N GLY A 140 -10.29 16.08 -0.56
CA GLY A 140 -10.93 14.95 -1.25
C GLY A 140 -10.04 13.74 -1.30
N GLY A 141 -10.52 12.65 -1.90
CA GLY A 141 -9.75 11.41 -2.05
C GLY A 141 -10.19 10.59 -3.25
N THR A 142 -9.32 9.69 -3.68
CA THR A 142 -9.60 8.71 -4.73
C THR A 142 -9.68 7.32 -4.10
N VAL A 143 -10.67 6.52 -4.49
CA VAL A 143 -10.89 5.17 -3.96
C VAL A 143 -10.49 4.13 -4.98
N ILE A 144 -9.75 3.12 -4.53
CA ILE A 144 -9.39 1.92 -5.31
C ILE A 144 -9.90 0.70 -4.56
N HIS A 145 -10.66 -0.15 -5.23
CA HIS A 145 -11.08 -1.42 -4.66
C HIS A 145 -9.97 -2.45 -4.73
N ALA A 146 -9.76 -3.17 -3.64
CA ALA A 146 -8.70 -4.16 -3.50
C ALA A 146 -9.14 -5.37 -2.68
N LYS A 147 -8.35 -6.44 -2.74
CA LYS A 147 -8.50 -7.61 -1.85
C LYS A 147 -7.29 -7.69 -0.92
N GLY A 148 -7.57 -7.85 0.36
CA GLY A 148 -6.56 -8.14 1.36
C GLY A 148 -6.19 -9.62 1.36
N THR A 149 -4.93 -9.93 1.69
CA THR A 149 -4.44 -11.27 1.96
C THR A 149 -3.70 -11.28 3.30
N GLY A 150 -3.63 -12.43 3.96
CA GLY A 150 -2.93 -12.55 5.25
C GLY A 150 -3.63 -11.87 6.41
N MET A 151 -4.96 -11.70 6.34
CA MET A 151 -5.74 -11.03 7.38
C MET A 151 -6.18 -11.97 8.52
N GLU A 152 -5.79 -13.25 8.44
CA GLU A 152 -6.01 -14.22 9.52
C GLU A 152 -5.25 -13.75 10.76
N GLY A 153 -5.96 -13.65 11.89
CA GLY A 153 -5.39 -13.14 13.14
C GLY A 153 -5.40 -11.61 13.31
N ALA A 154 -5.78 -10.82 12.29
CA ALA A 154 -5.85 -9.36 12.40
C ALA A 154 -6.76 -8.88 13.55
N ALA A 155 -7.81 -9.63 13.88
CA ALA A 155 -8.71 -9.32 14.99
C ALA A 155 -7.97 -9.30 16.34
N ALA A 156 -6.99 -10.18 16.54
CA ALA A 156 -6.18 -10.23 17.75
C ALA A 156 -5.28 -8.99 17.92
N PHE A 157 -4.79 -8.43 16.82
CA PHE A 157 -3.91 -7.26 16.83
C PHE A 157 -4.64 -5.93 16.81
N LEU A 158 -5.67 -5.82 15.97
CA LEU A 158 -6.36 -4.56 15.69
C LEU A 158 -7.68 -4.43 16.46
N GLY A 159 -8.15 -5.53 17.07
CA GLY A 159 -9.44 -5.57 17.78
C GLY A 159 -10.67 -5.46 16.86
N VAL A 160 -10.48 -5.62 15.54
CA VAL A 160 -11.52 -5.51 14.53
C VAL A 160 -11.37 -6.64 13.53
N GLU A 161 -12.47 -7.27 13.14
CA GLU A 161 -12.49 -8.26 12.07
C GLU A 161 -12.24 -7.56 10.73
N LEU A 162 -11.16 -7.94 10.05
CA LEU A 162 -10.81 -7.41 8.74
C LEU A 162 -11.36 -8.35 7.65
N VAL A 163 -12.28 -7.85 6.85
CA VAL A 163 -12.83 -8.56 5.69
C VAL A 163 -11.81 -8.58 4.55
N ASN A 164 -11.86 -9.56 3.67
CA ASN A 164 -10.95 -9.65 2.52
C ASN A 164 -11.13 -8.51 1.50
N GLU A 165 -12.37 -8.02 1.32
CA GLU A 165 -12.66 -6.89 0.44
C GLU A 165 -12.22 -5.58 1.11
N LYS A 166 -11.33 -4.86 0.43
CA LYS A 166 -10.72 -3.61 0.93
C LYS A 166 -10.95 -2.45 -0.01
N GLU A 167 -10.89 -1.27 0.56
CA GLU A 167 -10.77 -0.01 -0.16
C GLU A 167 -9.46 0.68 0.23
N LEU A 168 -8.76 1.18 -0.78
CA LEU A 168 -7.61 2.05 -0.62
C LEU A 168 -8.06 3.47 -0.92
N VAL A 169 -8.05 4.34 0.08
CA VAL A 169 -8.40 5.75 -0.10
C VAL A 169 -7.13 6.57 -0.15
N LEU A 170 -6.91 7.24 -1.27
CA LEU A 170 -5.76 8.09 -1.55
C LEU A 170 -6.15 9.54 -1.28
N ILE A 171 -5.51 10.20 -0.33
CA ILE A 171 -5.77 11.60 0.04
C ILE A 171 -4.45 12.36 -0.03
N VAL A 172 -4.34 13.36 -0.91
CA VAL A 172 -3.19 14.27 -0.91
C VAL A 172 -3.49 15.43 0.03
N SER A 173 -2.57 15.71 0.94
CA SER A 173 -2.69 16.79 1.92
C SER A 173 -1.40 17.59 2.04
N ARG A 174 -1.47 18.78 2.64
CA ARG A 174 -0.27 19.50 3.05
C ARG A 174 0.42 18.75 4.18
N THR A 175 1.75 18.73 4.18
CA THR A 175 2.54 18.09 5.24
C THR A 175 2.18 18.62 6.63
N SER A 176 1.86 19.91 6.75
CA SER A 176 1.41 20.52 8.01
C SER A 176 0.07 20.00 8.52
N GLN A 177 -0.80 19.48 7.66
CA GLN A 177 -2.14 18.96 8.00
C GLN A 177 -2.15 17.44 8.19
N LYS A 178 -1.11 16.75 7.74
CA LYS A 178 -0.99 15.29 7.72
C LYS A 178 -1.42 14.65 9.04
N ASN A 179 -0.77 15.04 10.13
CA ASN A 179 -1.00 14.40 11.43
C ASN A 179 -2.42 14.64 11.96
N THR A 180 -2.98 15.82 11.71
CA THR A 180 -4.37 16.15 12.10
C THR A 180 -5.38 15.29 11.33
N ILE A 181 -5.18 15.13 10.02
CA ILE A 181 -6.05 14.30 9.19
C ILE A 181 -5.89 12.82 9.56
N MET A 182 -4.68 12.32 9.74
CA MET A 182 -4.44 10.93 10.15
C MET A 182 -5.11 10.64 11.50
N LYS A 183 -4.96 11.53 12.47
CA LYS A 183 -5.61 11.40 13.79
C LYS A 183 -7.13 11.38 13.66
N ALA A 184 -7.70 12.31 12.89
CA ALA A 184 -9.14 12.37 12.68
C ALA A 184 -9.70 11.09 12.05
N ILE A 185 -9.01 10.51 11.07
CA ILE A 185 -9.40 9.22 10.47
C ILE A 185 -9.35 8.10 11.52
N MET A 186 -8.27 8.01 12.29
CA MET A 186 -8.06 6.93 13.26
C MET A 186 -9.06 6.99 14.42
N GLU A 187 -9.48 8.19 14.85
CA GLU A 187 -10.38 8.39 15.99
C GLU A 187 -11.84 8.59 15.58
N GLY A 188 -12.10 9.19 14.41
CA GLY A 188 -13.42 9.59 13.97
C GLY A 188 -14.09 8.65 12.96
N ALA A 189 -13.33 7.80 12.26
CA ALA A 189 -13.91 6.83 11.35
C ALA A 189 -14.61 5.71 12.14
N ASN A 190 -15.62 5.08 11.51
CA ASN A 190 -16.31 3.96 12.11
C ASN A 190 -15.29 2.85 12.51
N PRO A 191 -15.28 2.35 13.76
CA PRO A 191 -14.33 1.31 14.19
C PRO A 191 -14.36 0.04 13.31
N LYS A 192 -15.52 -0.31 12.76
CA LYS A 192 -15.67 -1.45 11.84
C LYS A 192 -14.96 -1.27 10.51
N ALA A 193 -14.53 -0.03 10.18
CA ALA A 193 -13.71 0.23 9.00
C ALA A 193 -12.34 -0.48 9.10
N GLY A 194 -11.84 -0.71 10.31
CA GLY A 194 -10.52 -1.30 10.51
C GLY A 194 -9.43 -0.51 9.78
N ALA A 195 -9.53 0.82 9.80
CA ALA A 195 -8.70 1.69 8.99
C ALA A 195 -7.24 1.68 9.45
N ILE A 196 -6.32 1.51 8.50
CA ILE A 196 -4.88 1.69 8.70
C ILE A 196 -4.46 2.85 7.79
N VAL A 197 -3.77 3.84 8.34
CA VAL A 197 -3.37 5.04 7.60
C VAL A 197 -1.86 5.10 7.48
N PHE A 198 -1.38 5.24 6.25
CA PHE A 198 0.03 5.46 5.93
C PHE A 198 0.22 6.85 5.36
N SER A 199 1.39 7.42 5.57
CA SER A 199 1.81 8.67 4.95
C SER A 199 3.07 8.44 4.12
N LEU A 200 3.03 8.92 2.88
CA LEU A 200 4.10 8.81 1.90
C LEU A 200 4.47 10.21 1.38
N PRO A 201 5.77 10.53 1.26
CA PRO A 201 6.18 11.86 0.81
C PRO A 201 5.84 12.06 -0.67
N VAL A 202 5.29 13.23 -1.00
CA VAL A 202 5.02 13.65 -2.38
C VAL A 202 5.99 14.76 -2.75
N THR A 203 6.86 14.49 -3.72
CA THR A 203 7.93 15.41 -4.12
C THR A 203 7.46 16.52 -5.04
N ASP A 204 6.41 16.27 -5.82
CA ASP A 204 5.86 17.25 -6.76
C ASP A 204 4.39 16.94 -7.08
N THR A 205 3.62 17.97 -7.50
CA THR A 205 2.19 17.86 -7.83
C THR A 205 1.83 18.71 -9.03
N ALA A 206 0.85 18.25 -9.81
CA ALA A 206 0.20 19.03 -10.85
C ALA A 206 -1.33 18.91 -10.71
N GLY A 207 -2.07 20.00 -10.93
CA GLY A 207 -3.53 20.00 -10.85
C GLY A 207 -4.13 19.90 -9.45
N LEU A 208 -3.30 19.92 -8.40
CA LEU A 208 -3.75 19.87 -7.01
C LEU A 208 -4.33 21.24 -6.59
N ARG A 209 -5.55 21.24 -6.05
CA ARG A 209 -6.22 22.41 -5.46
C ARG A 209 -6.59 22.07 -4.01
N LEU A 210 -5.81 22.58 -3.05
CA LEU A 210 -6.00 22.42 -1.60
C LEU A 210 -6.20 23.77 -0.94
#